data_0b6bd6eab982d137a082d63122b4c347
#
_entry.id   0b6bd6eab982d137a082d63122b4c347
#
_cell.length_a   1.000
_cell.length_b   1.000
_cell.length_c   1.000
_cell.angle_alpha   90.00
_cell.angle_beta   90.00
_cell.angle_gamma   90.00
#
_symmetry.space_group_name_H-M   'P 1'
#
loop_
_entity.id
_entity.type
_entity.pdbx_description
1 polymer ?
#
loop_
_entity_poly.entity_id
_entity_poly.type
_entity_poly.pdbx_seq_one_letter_code
_entity_poly.pdbx_strand_id
1 'polypeptide(L)'
;DFERRFPDRFHAICSEVNRHQGGAKNIGLKLAKGDWIGFIDSDDWITPDMYERLIGKAEETGADLVGCDYSLVSEHSMKVGQVVPNNKKEQCGLLNKEKRKSLILDGGSLVVKIFRRSMILDNKLWFPEDIFYEDNALGNSYLILARQFEYIEEPLYYYYQHSASTVHTISPKRCEDRMTAGRLMLREAKRHNFYEEFKPELEYSFTLLFYINTLFTYMAGVEKTKYSFVKAMGKEMKQTFPDFETNPYYQERTHTEEKKLIGIQQKSTFLFMLYYKLLWAYRKWRKAH
;
A
#
# COMPACT_ATOMS: atom_id res chain seq x y z
N ASP A 1 4.64 -23.01 -21.89
CA ASP A 1 5.24 -22.71 -23.19
C ASP A 1 6.39 -21.70 -23.08
N PHE A 2 6.25 -20.62 -22.31
CA PHE A 2 7.32 -19.60 -22.12
C PHE A 2 8.57 -20.17 -21.45
N GLU A 3 8.45 -20.97 -20.40
CA GLU A 3 9.58 -21.61 -19.73
C GLU A 3 10.39 -22.49 -20.68
N ARG A 4 9.73 -23.23 -21.57
CA ARG A 4 10.39 -24.04 -22.61
C ARG A 4 11.10 -23.16 -23.66
N ARG A 5 10.54 -22.00 -23.99
CA ARG A 5 11.12 -21.05 -24.98
C ARG A 5 12.27 -20.24 -24.43
N PHE A 6 12.25 -19.94 -23.13
CA PHE A 6 13.20 -19.05 -22.45
C PHE A 6 13.65 -19.65 -21.10
N PRO A 7 14.27 -20.84 -21.08
CA PRO A 7 14.57 -21.59 -19.84
C PRO A 7 15.51 -20.86 -18.89
N ASP A 8 16.39 -20.00 -19.41
CA ASP A 8 17.34 -19.23 -18.59
C ASP A 8 16.75 -17.92 -18.05
N ARG A 9 15.57 -17.52 -18.52
CA ARG A 9 14.96 -16.22 -18.22
C ARG A 9 13.59 -16.32 -17.59
N PHE A 10 12.87 -17.40 -17.82
CA PHE A 10 11.49 -17.58 -17.36
C PHE A 10 11.36 -18.88 -16.56
N HIS A 11 10.94 -18.74 -15.30
CA HIS A 11 10.72 -19.86 -14.40
C HIS A 11 9.28 -19.82 -13.88
N ALA A 12 8.47 -20.80 -14.24
CA ALA A 12 7.10 -20.96 -13.76
C ALA A 12 7.11 -21.78 -12.45
N ILE A 13 6.58 -21.20 -11.38
CA ILE A 13 6.52 -21.86 -10.08
C ILE A 13 5.08 -21.97 -9.64
N CYS A 14 4.64 -23.20 -9.40
CA CYS A 14 3.34 -23.49 -8.85
C CYS A 14 3.48 -23.84 -7.36
N SER A 15 2.87 -23.02 -6.50
CA SER A 15 2.81 -23.32 -5.06
C SER A 15 1.67 -24.29 -4.78
N GLU A 16 1.92 -25.31 -3.97
CA GLU A 16 0.87 -26.26 -3.53
C GLU A 16 -0.15 -25.61 -2.60
N VAL A 17 0.24 -24.55 -1.90
CA VAL A 17 -0.59 -23.83 -0.95
C VAL A 17 -0.70 -22.37 -1.39
N ASN A 18 -1.93 -21.87 -1.47
CA ASN A 18 -2.16 -20.44 -1.71
C ASN A 18 -1.90 -19.65 -0.44
N ARG A 19 -0.82 -18.88 -0.44
CA ARG A 19 -0.41 -17.97 0.65
C ARG A 19 -0.56 -16.50 0.28
N HIS A 20 -1.52 -16.23 -0.59
CA HIS A 20 -1.79 -14.91 -1.17
C HIS A 20 -0.56 -14.30 -1.89
N GLN A 21 -0.65 -13.02 -2.21
CA GLN A 21 0.37 -12.29 -2.97
C GLN A 21 1.72 -12.23 -2.22
N GLY A 22 1.70 -12.10 -0.89
CA GLY A 22 2.91 -12.10 -0.06
C GLY A 22 3.73 -13.38 -0.20
N GLY A 23 3.06 -14.54 -0.15
CA GLY A 23 3.73 -15.83 -0.36
C GLY A 23 4.31 -15.98 -1.77
N ALA A 24 3.57 -15.56 -2.79
CA ALA A 24 4.05 -15.59 -4.18
C ALA A 24 5.29 -14.68 -4.36
N LYS A 25 5.25 -13.44 -3.84
CA LYS A 25 6.39 -12.52 -3.85
C LYS A 25 7.60 -13.09 -3.13
N ASN A 26 7.41 -13.74 -1.98
CA ASN A 26 8.50 -14.37 -1.22
C ASN A 26 9.15 -15.55 -1.95
N ILE A 27 8.37 -16.36 -2.67
CA ILE A 27 8.91 -17.42 -3.52
C ILE A 27 9.81 -16.82 -4.61
N GLY A 28 9.31 -15.79 -5.30
CA GLY A 28 10.09 -15.06 -6.30
C GLY A 28 11.37 -14.46 -5.74
N LEU A 29 11.32 -13.81 -4.58
CA LEU A 29 12.49 -13.23 -3.90
C LEU A 29 13.56 -14.27 -3.55
N LYS A 30 13.17 -15.46 -3.11
CA LYS A 30 14.10 -16.55 -2.78
C LYS A 30 14.84 -17.08 -4.00
N LEU A 31 14.22 -17.01 -5.16
CA LEU A 31 14.76 -17.54 -6.43
C LEU A 31 15.46 -16.47 -7.27
N ALA A 32 15.19 -15.22 -7.00
CA ALA A 32 15.77 -14.11 -7.74
C ALA A 32 17.29 -14.06 -7.62
N LYS A 33 17.98 -13.96 -8.77
CA LYS A 33 19.45 -13.94 -8.90
C LYS A 33 19.97 -12.57 -9.36
N GLY A 34 19.13 -11.77 -9.99
CA GLY A 34 19.48 -10.44 -10.50
C GLY A 34 19.80 -9.45 -9.38
N ASP A 35 20.48 -8.36 -9.70
CA ASP A 35 20.81 -7.29 -8.76
C ASP A 35 19.62 -6.42 -8.40
N TRP A 36 18.58 -6.45 -9.22
CA TRP A 36 17.36 -5.68 -9.08
C TRP A 36 16.12 -6.57 -8.96
N ILE A 37 15.18 -6.14 -8.16
CA ILE A 37 13.86 -6.77 -7.99
C ILE A 37 12.80 -5.78 -8.44
N GLY A 38 11.92 -6.22 -9.32
CA GLY A 38 10.65 -5.56 -9.65
C GLY A 38 9.49 -6.52 -9.41
N PHE A 39 8.33 -5.99 -9.06
CA PHE A 39 7.09 -6.75 -8.91
C PHE A 39 6.11 -6.31 -10.00
N ILE A 40 5.39 -7.27 -10.58
CA ILE A 40 4.30 -6.99 -11.54
C ILE A 40 3.11 -7.83 -11.10
N ASP A 41 1.94 -7.21 -11.01
CA ASP A 41 0.70 -7.93 -10.79
C ASP A 41 0.28 -8.68 -12.05
N SER A 42 -0.32 -9.86 -11.90
CA SER A 42 -0.55 -10.80 -13.01
C SER A 42 -1.57 -10.33 -14.05
N ASP A 43 -2.35 -9.33 -13.72
CA ASP A 43 -3.37 -8.71 -14.57
C ASP A 43 -2.88 -7.40 -15.23
N ASP A 44 -1.69 -6.92 -14.86
CA ASP A 44 -1.09 -5.69 -15.35
C ASP A 44 0.00 -5.96 -16.41
N TRP A 45 0.51 -4.89 -17.05
CA TRP A 45 1.65 -4.96 -17.97
C TRP A 45 2.50 -3.69 -17.92
N ILE A 46 3.65 -3.75 -18.56
CA ILE A 46 4.66 -2.67 -18.58
C ILE A 46 5.02 -2.28 -20.01
N THR A 47 5.63 -1.11 -20.19
CA THR A 47 6.30 -0.80 -21.46
C THR A 47 7.50 -1.73 -21.65
N PRO A 48 7.84 -2.09 -22.91
CA PRO A 48 8.96 -2.99 -23.18
C PRO A 48 10.32 -2.51 -22.63
N ASP A 49 10.47 -1.21 -22.44
CA ASP A 49 11.69 -0.52 -21.99
C ASP A 49 11.66 -0.11 -20.50
N MET A 50 10.59 -0.41 -19.75
CA MET A 50 10.46 0.01 -18.36
C MET A 50 11.68 -0.36 -17.52
N TYR A 51 12.07 -1.63 -17.50
CA TYR A 51 13.19 -2.07 -16.66
C TYR A 51 14.54 -1.56 -17.15
N GLU A 52 14.76 -1.46 -18.47
CA GLU A 52 15.97 -0.85 -19.04
C GLU A 52 16.13 0.59 -18.54
N ARG A 53 15.06 1.38 -18.57
CA ARG A 53 15.08 2.78 -18.15
C ARG A 53 15.25 2.93 -16.63
N LEU A 54 14.55 2.12 -15.83
CA LEU A 54 14.67 2.18 -14.37
C LEU A 54 16.07 1.76 -13.91
N ILE A 55 16.63 0.70 -14.50
CA ILE A 55 17.99 0.21 -14.19
C ILE A 55 19.03 1.23 -14.66
N GLY A 56 18.89 1.75 -15.88
CA GLY A 56 19.79 2.79 -16.40
C GLY A 56 19.81 4.03 -15.48
N LYS A 57 18.65 4.46 -14.98
CA LYS A 57 18.56 5.56 -14.00
C LYS A 57 19.24 5.21 -12.68
N ALA A 58 19.08 3.98 -12.21
CA ALA A 58 19.74 3.51 -11.00
C ALA A 58 21.27 3.45 -11.14
N GLU A 59 21.78 3.00 -12.28
CA GLU A 59 23.21 2.94 -12.57
C GLU A 59 23.83 4.33 -12.72
N GLU A 60 23.14 5.24 -13.41
CA GLU A 60 23.57 6.64 -13.58
C GLU A 60 23.72 7.37 -12.22
N THR A 61 22.80 7.12 -11.28
CA THR A 61 22.71 7.90 -10.05
C THR A 61 23.26 7.18 -8.82
N GLY A 62 23.45 5.85 -8.89
CA GLY A 62 23.78 5.02 -7.75
C GLY A 62 22.60 4.78 -6.78
N ALA A 63 21.35 4.99 -7.24
CA ALA A 63 20.17 4.79 -6.44
C ALA A 63 19.95 3.32 -6.06
N ASP A 64 19.32 3.09 -4.91
CA ASP A 64 18.91 1.74 -4.45
C ASP A 64 17.45 1.44 -4.79
N LEU A 65 16.72 2.46 -5.19
CA LEU A 65 15.30 2.46 -5.45
C LEU A 65 14.99 3.43 -6.60
N VAL A 66 14.32 2.96 -7.64
CA VAL A 66 13.85 3.81 -8.73
C VAL A 66 12.39 3.49 -9.03
N GLY A 67 11.59 4.52 -9.21
CA GLY A 67 10.17 4.38 -9.53
C GLY A 67 9.77 5.13 -10.80
N CYS A 68 8.55 4.86 -11.27
CA CYS A 68 7.93 5.59 -12.38
C CYS A 68 6.44 5.82 -12.11
N ASP A 69 5.78 6.55 -13.01
CA ASP A 69 4.33 6.69 -13.04
C ASP A 69 3.64 5.45 -13.59
N TYR A 70 2.33 5.41 -13.45
CA TYR A 70 1.52 4.38 -14.07
C TYR A 70 0.31 4.98 -14.80
N SER A 71 -0.24 4.21 -15.70
CA SER A 71 -1.45 4.54 -16.45
C SER A 71 -2.60 3.66 -16.02
N LEU A 72 -3.75 4.23 -15.68
CA LEU A 72 -4.99 3.48 -15.50
C LEU A 72 -5.58 3.17 -16.87
N VAL A 73 -5.81 1.89 -17.13
CA VAL A 73 -6.33 1.41 -18.42
C VAL A 73 -7.49 0.45 -18.21
N SER A 74 -8.46 0.47 -19.12
CA SER A 74 -9.63 -0.42 -19.12
C SER A 74 -9.61 -1.46 -20.24
N GLU A 75 -8.60 -1.39 -21.11
CA GLU A 75 -8.43 -2.27 -22.26
C GLU A 75 -7.01 -2.79 -22.34
N HIS A 76 -6.82 -4.03 -22.79
CA HIS A 76 -5.52 -4.62 -23.03
C HIS A 76 -4.85 -4.01 -24.28
N SER A 77 -4.25 -2.84 -24.09
CA SER A 77 -3.54 -2.12 -25.16
C SER A 77 -2.33 -1.36 -24.60
N MET A 78 -1.40 -0.97 -25.47
CA MET A 78 -0.27 -0.10 -25.11
C MET A 78 -0.64 1.40 -25.17
N LYS A 79 -1.92 1.72 -25.31
CA LYS A 79 -2.39 3.10 -25.28
C LYS A 79 -2.40 3.62 -23.85
N VAL A 80 -1.71 4.73 -23.62
CA VAL A 80 -1.70 5.41 -22.33
C VAL A 80 -3.11 5.93 -22.02
N GLY A 81 -3.64 5.52 -20.87
CA GLY A 81 -4.91 5.99 -20.32
C GLY A 81 -4.73 7.20 -19.41
N GLN A 82 -5.40 7.19 -18.25
CA GLN A 82 -5.21 8.23 -17.25
C GLN A 82 -3.88 8.04 -16.53
N VAL A 83 -2.95 8.99 -16.70
CA VAL A 83 -1.67 8.97 -15.99
C VAL A 83 -1.87 9.33 -14.53
N VAL A 84 -1.27 8.53 -13.66
CA VAL A 84 -1.25 8.75 -12.21
C VAL A 84 0.19 8.90 -11.76
N PRO A 85 0.58 10.10 -11.28
CA PRO A 85 1.86 10.32 -10.65
C PRO A 85 2.00 9.44 -9.40
N ASN A 86 3.06 8.61 -9.36
CA ASN A 86 3.26 7.69 -8.23
C ASN A 86 4.08 8.32 -7.10
N ASN A 87 5.00 9.18 -7.44
CA ASN A 87 5.90 9.87 -6.52
C ASN A 87 6.09 11.34 -6.92
N LYS A 88 6.89 12.06 -6.13
CA LYS A 88 7.19 13.48 -6.35
C LYS A 88 8.69 13.66 -6.56
N LYS A 89 9.07 14.61 -7.42
CA LYS A 89 10.46 14.93 -7.71
C LYS A 89 11.26 15.35 -6.48
N GLU A 90 10.61 16.01 -5.52
CA GLU A 90 11.21 16.44 -4.26
C GLU A 90 11.64 15.28 -3.36
N GLN A 91 11.12 14.08 -3.62
CA GLN A 91 11.51 12.84 -2.92
C GLN A 91 12.84 12.26 -3.43
N CYS A 92 13.31 12.67 -4.63
CA CYS A 92 14.48 12.10 -5.31
C CYS A 92 15.82 12.51 -4.70
N GLY A 93 16.85 11.70 -4.99
CA GLY A 93 18.23 11.87 -4.54
C GLY A 93 18.52 11.12 -3.24
N LEU A 94 19.62 11.48 -2.59
CA LEU A 94 19.98 10.95 -1.27
C LEU A 94 18.87 11.23 -0.26
N LEU A 95 18.42 10.17 0.44
CA LEU A 95 17.30 10.25 1.35
C LEU A 95 17.72 10.81 2.70
N ASN A 96 17.42 12.09 2.92
CA ASN A 96 17.46 12.73 4.22
C ASN A 96 16.15 12.49 5.00
N LYS A 97 16.07 13.02 6.21
CA LYS A 97 14.90 12.86 7.09
C LYS A 97 13.59 13.34 6.45
N GLU A 98 13.60 14.51 5.80
CA GLU A 98 12.38 15.09 5.22
C GLU A 98 11.88 14.28 4.01
N LYS A 99 12.77 13.77 3.16
CA LYS A 99 12.41 12.89 2.06
C LYS A 99 11.83 11.56 2.56
N ARG A 100 12.40 10.99 3.64
CA ARG A 100 11.85 9.77 4.26
C ARG A 100 10.46 10.01 4.86
N LYS A 101 10.22 11.12 5.53
CA LYS A 101 8.88 11.53 5.99
C LYS A 101 7.89 11.58 4.83
N SER A 102 8.27 12.23 3.74
CA SER A 102 7.45 12.33 2.54
C SER A 102 7.15 10.96 1.93
N LEU A 103 8.13 10.04 1.90
CA LEU A 103 7.94 8.67 1.41
C LEU A 103 7.05 7.81 2.33
N ILE A 104 7.09 8.03 3.65
CA ILE A 104 6.16 7.36 4.58
C ILE A 104 4.72 7.78 4.32
N LEU A 105 4.52 9.05 4.04
CA LEU A 105 3.18 9.62 3.85
C LEU A 105 2.63 9.42 2.43
N ASP A 106 3.50 9.47 1.43
CA ASP A 106 3.17 9.46 0.00
C ASP A 106 4.16 8.56 -0.77
N GLY A 107 4.34 7.33 -0.31
CA GLY A 107 5.31 6.39 -0.89
C GLY A 107 4.90 5.79 -2.23
N GLY A 108 3.61 5.84 -2.56
CA GLY A 108 3.06 5.27 -3.78
C GLY A 108 3.12 3.73 -3.83
N SER A 109 2.78 3.17 -4.99
CA SER A 109 2.76 1.73 -5.22
C SER A 109 4.17 1.14 -5.35
N LEU A 110 4.36 -0.09 -4.87
CA LEU A 110 5.63 -0.83 -5.00
C LEU A 110 5.82 -1.44 -6.40
N VAL A 111 4.74 -1.80 -7.11
CA VAL A 111 4.83 -2.49 -8.41
C VAL A 111 5.40 -1.64 -9.53
N VAL A 112 5.40 -0.32 -9.38
CA VAL A 112 5.99 0.62 -10.33
C VAL A 112 7.44 0.99 -9.98
N LYS A 113 8.10 0.17 -9.16
CA LYS A 113 9.45 0.42 -8.66
C LYS A 113 10.36 -0.79 -8.84
N ILE A 114 11.65 -0.51 -8.94
CA ILE A 114 12.71 -1.51 -8.78
C ILE A 114 13.48 -1.23 -7.50
N PHE A 115 13.93 -2.29 -6.88
CA PHE A 115 14.65 -2.27 -5.61
C PHE A 115 15.98 -3.01 -5.75
N ARG A 116 17.04 -2.48 -5.17
CA ARG A 116 18.31 -3.22 -5.08
C ARG A 116 18.11 -4.49 -4.26
N ARG A 117 18.39 -5.65 -4.87
CA ARG A 117 18.15 -6.97 -4.25
C ARG A 117 18.85 -7.11 -2.90
N SER A 118 20.12 -6.68 -2.77
CA SER A 118 20.86 -6.73 -1.52
C SER A 118 20.14 -5.97 -0.40
N MET A 119 19.56 -4.79 -0.70
CA MET A 119 18.79 -4.02 0.30
C MET A 119 17.63 -4.86 0.88
N ILE A 120 16.93 -5.61 0.04
CA ILE A 120 15.82 -6.46 0.50
C ILE A 120 16.34 -7.61 1.36
N LEU A 121 17.36 -8.33 0.88
CA LEU A 121 17.85 -9.54 1.52
C LEU A 121 18.61 -9.26 2.83
N ASP A 122 19.47 -8.25 2.84
CA ASP A 122 20.27 -7.87 4.01
C ASP A 122 19.38 -7.39 5.17
N ASN A 123 18.28 -6.70 4.83
CA ASN A 123 17.29 -6.24 5.79
C ASN A 123 16.18 -7.26 6.07
N LYS A 124 16.19 -8.43 5.41
CA LYS A 124 15.19 -9.49 5.58
C LYS A 124 13.76 -9.00 5.40
N LEU A 125 13.51 -8.25 4.33
CA LEU A 125 12.21 -7.66 4.01
C LEU A 125 11.30 -8.69 3.31
N TRP A 126 10.78 -9.65 4.08
CA TRP A 126 9.87 -10.68 3.61
C TRP A 126 8.43 -10.25 3.81
N PHE A 127 7.61 -10.38 2.76
CA PHE A 127 6.19 -10.06 2.83
C PHE A 127 5.46 -10.97 3.82
N PRO A 128 4.50 -10.47 4.59
CA PRO A 128 3.62 -11.34 5.36
C PRO A 128 2.80 -12.22 4.40
N GLU A 129 2.68 -13.48 4.77
CA GLU A 129 1.92 -14.49 4.03
C GLU A 129 0.51 -14.63 4.62
N ASP A 130 -0.43 -15.19 3.88
CA ASP A 130 -1.80 -15.50 4.30
C ASP A 130 -2.68 -14.27 4.65
N ILE A 131 -2.27 -13.07 4.23
CA ILE A 131 -3.06 -11.84 4.39
C ILE A 131 -3.11 -11.05 3.08
N PHE A 132 -4.16 -10.24 2.93
CA PHE A 132 -4.20 -9.14 1.96
C PHE A 132 -3.47 -7.91 2.52
N TYR A 133 -3.07 -6.97 1.64
CA TYR A 133 -2.35 -5.73 2.01
C TYR A 133 -0.94 -5.98 2.56
N GLU A 134 -0.28 -7.00 2.08
CA GLU A 134 1.10 -7.35 2.42
C GLU A 134 2.09 -6.25 2.04
N ASP A 135 1.79 -5.52 0.97
CA ASP A 135 2.53 -4.36 0.51
C ASP A 135 2.44 -3.20 1.51
N ASN A 136 1.28 -2.95 2.09
CA ASN A 136 1.10 -1.92 3.11
C ASN A 136 1.84 -2.25 4.42
N ALA A 137 2.02 -3.53 4.71
CA ALA A 137 2.77 -3.96 5.89
C ALA A 137 4.27 -3.65 5.79
N LEU A 138 4.85 -3.68 4.58
CA LEU A 138 6.28 -3.52 4.35
C LEU A 138 6.66 -2.28 3.55
N GLY A 139 5.72 -1.62 2.88
CA GLY A 139 6.00 -0.52 1.95
C GLY A 139 6.91 0.55 2.55
N ASN A 140 6.63 1.00 3.76
CA ASN A 140 7.47 1.97 4.45
C ASN A 140 8.90 1.47 4.66
N SER A 141 9.09 0.18 5.00
CA SER A 141 10.43 -0.39 5.19
C SER A 141 11.23 -0.43 3.90
N TYR A 142 10.60 -0.81 2.78
CA TYR A 142 11.23 -0.78 1.46
C TYR A 142 11.70 0.63 1.05
N LEU A 143 10.91 1.65 1.40
CA LEU A 143 11.21 3.03 1.02
C LEU A 143 12.24 3.68 1.95
N ILE A 144 12.12 3.48 3.27
CA ILE A 144 12.97 4.15 4.27
C ILE A 144 14.38 3.58 4.30
N LEU A 145 14.53 2.27 4.08
CA LEU A 145 15.82 1.59 4.13
C LEU A 145 16.68 1.82 2.88
N ALA A 146 16.12 2.36 1.81
CA ALA A 146 16.88 2.82 0.67
C ALA A 146 17.78 4.00 1.10
N ARG A 147 18.98 4.06 0.52
CA ARG A 147 19.89 5.19 0.69
C ARG A 147 19.53 6.34 -0.24
N GLN A 148 19.14 6.01 -1.46
CA GLN A 148 18.80 6.96 -2.51
C GLN A 148 17.60 6.46 -3.31
N PHE A 149 16.70 7.39 -3.60
CA PHE A 149 15.52 7.17 -4.45
C PHE A 149 15.60 8.06 -5.69
N GLU A 150 15.25 7.49 -6.84
CA GLU A 150 15.08 8.24 -8.09
C GLU A 150 13.74 7.92 -8.74
N TYR A 151 13.31 8.81 -9.63
CA TYR A 151 11.98 8.75 -10.19
C TYR A 151 11.97 9.22 -11.66
N ILE A 152 11.22 8.48 -12.48
CA ILE A 152 10.96 8.81 -13.89
C ILE A 152 9.49 9.23 -13.99
N GLU A 153 9.24 10.49 -14.32
CA GLU A 153 7.90 11.09 -14.45
C GLU A 153 7.25 10.68 -15.79
N GLU A 154 7.16 9.36 -16.02
CA GLU A 154 6.53 8.77 -17.19
C GLU A 154 5.78 7.50 -16.83
N PRO A 155 4.60 7.24 -17.46
CA PRO A 155 3.77 6.07 -17.17
C PRO A 155 4.33 4.83 -17.89
N LEU A 156 5.24 4.13 -17.23
CA LEU A 156 5.87 2.91 -17.78
C LEU A 156 5.12 1.63 -17.36
N TYR A 157 4.16 1.73 -16.45
CA TYR A 157 3.35 0.63 -15.95
C TYR A 157 1.88 0.87 -16.31
N TYR A 158 1.17 -0.19 -16.74
CA TYR A 158 -0.25 -0.15 -17.07
C TYR A 158 -1.05 -0.93 -16.02
N TYR A 159 -1.79 -0.19 -15.19
CA TYR A 159 -2.67 -0.75 -14.20
C TYR A 159 -4.06 -1.01 -14.81
N TYR A 160 -4.40 -2.29 -14.95
CA TYR A 160 -5.64 -2.71 -15.58
C TYR A 160 -6.83 -2.67 -14.64
N GLN A 161 -7.81 -1.85 -14.99
CA GLN A 161 -9.04 -1.73 -14.23
C GLN A 161 -10.14 -2.61 -14.82
N HIS A 162 -10.52 -3.65 -14.12
CA HIS A 162 -11.63 -4.53 -14.50
C HIS A 162 -12.53 -4.86 -13.30
N SER A 163 -13.78 -5.27 -13.58
CA SER A 163 -14.81 -5.51 -12.55
C SER A 163 -14.47 -6.67 -11.59
N ALA A 164 -13.63 -7.63 -12.02
CA ALA A 164 -13.18 -8.75 -11.21
C ALA A 164 -11.94 -8.45 -10.36
N SER A 165 -11.42 -7.22 -10.40
CA SER A 165 -10.25 -6.83 -9.60
C SER A 165 -10.49 -7.09 -8.10
N THR A 166 -9.48 -7.66 -7.46
CA THR A 166 -9.54 -8.00 -6.03
C THR A 166 -9.79 -6.78 -5.14
N VAL A 167 -9.44 -5.59 -5.59
CA VAL A 167 -9.64 -4.33 -4.85
C VAL A 167 -11.11 -4.02 -4.61
N HIS A 168 -12.01 -4.46 -5.50
CA HIS A 168 -13.45 -4.22 -5.38
C HIS A 168 -14.18 -5.16 -4.42
N THR A 169 -13.57 -6.26 -4.01
CA THR A 169 -14.20 -7.22 -3.09
C THR A 169 -14.00 -6.78 -1.64
N ILE A 170 -15.04 -6.27 -0.99
CA ILE A 170 -15.02 -5.90 0.43
C ILE A 170 -15.55 -7.07 1.25
N SER A 171 -14.78 -7.49 2.26
CA SER A 171 -15.20 -8.52 3.21
C SER A 171 -14.68 -8.23 4.63
N PRO A 172 -15.31 -8.78 5.68
CA PRO A 172 -14.78 -8.66 7.04
C PRO A 172 -13.34 -9.14 7.16
N LYS A 173 -12.99 -10.25 6.51
CA LYS A 173 -11.61 -10.81 6.50
C LYS A 173 -10.60 -9.80 5.93
N ARG A 174 -10.90 -9.16 4.81
CA ARG A 174 -10.01 -8.15 4.23
C ARG A 174 -9.85 -6.93 5.13
N CYS A 175 -10.90 -6.54 5.86
CA CYS A 175 -10.78 -5.47 6.85
C CYS A 175 -9.88 -5.88 8.02
N GLU A 176 -9.99 -7.13 8.51
CA GLU A 176 -9.10 -7.69 9.52
C GLU A 176 -7.65 -7.77 9.04
N ASP A 177 -7.42 -8.17 7.78
CA ASP A 177 -6.09 -8.23 7.17
C ASP A 177 -5.46 -6.84 7.04
N ARG A 178 -6.24 -5.82 6.67
CA ARG A 178 -5.75 -4.44 6.64
C ARG A 178 -5.34 -3.94 8.04
N MET A 179 -6.11 -4.28 9.06
CA MET A 179 -5.72 -4.00 10.45
C MET A 179 -4.43 -4.74 10.82
N THR A 180 -4.29 -5.98 10.40
CA THR A 180 -3.09 -6.78 10.61
C THR A 180 -1.89 -6.18 9.88
N ALA A 181 -2.04 -5.74 8.64
CA ALA A 181 -1.00 -5.04 7.89
C ALA A 181 -0.51 -3.77 8.63
N GLY A 182 -1.43 -2.98 9.20
CA GLY A 182 -1.08 -1.82 10.03
C GLY A 182 -0.25 -2.19 11.26
N ARG A 183 -0.62 -3.26 11.99
CA ARG A 183 0.18 -3.75 13.14
C ARG A 183 1.57 -4.22 12.71
N LEU A 184 1.66 -4.91 11.57
CA LEU A 184 2.92 -5.37 11.01
C LEU A 184 3.80 -4.20 10.58
N MET A 185 3.24 -3.17 9.96
CA MET A 185 3.96 -1.94 9.60
C MET A 185 4.65 -1.31 10.82
N LEU A 186 3.96 -1.16 11.94
CA LEU A 186 4.58 -0.62 13.18
C LEU A 186 5.64 -1.57 13.74
N ARG A 187 5.41 -2.87 13.68
CA ARG A 187 6.40 -3.88 14.12
C ARG A 187 7.68 -3.80 13.29
N GLU A 188 7.56 -3.69 11.98
CA GLU A 188 8.71 -3.55 11.08
C GLU A 188 9.45 -2.22 11.33
N ALA A 189 8.73 -1.12 11.54
CA ALA A 189 9.33 0.17 11.88
C ALA A 189 10.18 0.09 13.18
N LYS A 190 9.68 -0.64 14.19
CA LYS A 190 10.43 -0.89 15.44
C LYS A 190 11.61 -1.82 15.22
N ARG A 191 11.44 -2.89 14.45
CA ARG A 191 12.50 -3.86 14.12
C ARG A 191 13.70 -3.20 13.43
N HIS A 192 13.45 -2.22 12.59
CA HIS A 192 14.46 -1.49 11.84
C HIS A 192 14.90 -0.17 12.51
N ASN A 193 14.47 0.11 13.74
CA ASN A 193 14.87 1.26 14.56
C ASN A 193 14.53 2.64 13.97
N PHE A 194 13.56 2.74 13.08
CA PHE A 194 13.14 4.05 12.57
C PHE A 194 11.80 4.54 13.16
N TYR A 195 11.19 3.77 14.06
CA TYR A 195 9.90 4.12 14.67
C TYR A 195 9.95 5.46 15.41
N GLU A 196 10.92 5.66 16.29
CA GLU A 196 10.99 6.88 17.11
C GLU A 196 11.31 8.13 16.28
N GLU A 197 12.13 7.97 15.24
CA GLU A 197 12.50 9.07 14.36
C GLU A 197 11.34 9.58 13.51
N PHE A 198 10.45 8.68 13.07
CA PHE A 198 9.33 8.97 12.18
C PHE A 198 7.97 8.69 12.83
N LYS A 199 7.91 8.80 14.16
CA LYS A 199 6.70 8.47 14.93
C LYS A 199 5.45 9.21 14.45
N PRO A 200 5.45 10.54 14.22
CA PRO A 200 4.24 11.24 13.76
C PRO A 200 3.74 10.74 12.40
N GLU A 201 4.64 10.48 11.45
CA GLU A 201 4.32 9.99 10.12
C GLU A 201 3.77 8.55 10.17
N LEU A 202 4.42 7.69 10.96
CA LEU A 202 4.01 6.29 11.14
C LEU A 202 2.70 6.17 11.92
N GLU A 203 2.47 7.03 12.92
CA GLU A 203 1.21 7.12 13.64
C GLU A 203 0.07 7.49 12.69
N TYR A 204 0.27 8.49 11.83
CA TYR A 204 -0.72 8.87 10.83
C TYR A 204 -0.96 7.74 9.80
N SER A 205 0.11 7.14 9.26
CA SER A 205 0.00 6.03 8.32
C SER A 205 -0.75 4.83 8.92
N PHE A 206 -0.48 4.52 10.20
CA PHE A 206 -1.24 3.52 10.94
C PHE A 206 -2.71 3.93 11.10
N THR A 207 -2.96 5.16 11.53
CA THR A 207 -4.32 5.68 11.71
C THR A 207 -5.12 5.60 10.42
N LEU A 208 -4.50 5.97 9.29
CA LEU A 208 -5.12 5.91 7.98
C LEU A 208 -5.42 4.45 7.56
N LEU A 209 -4.43 3.57 7.63
CA LEU A 209 -4.55 2.18 7.17
C LEU A 209 -5.43 1.35 8.10
N PHE A 210 -5.07 1.30 9.37
CA PHE A 210 -5.70 0.46 10.38
C PHE A 210 -7.13 0.91 10.70
N TYR A 211 -7.34 2.23 10.81
CA TYR A 211 -8.56 2.77 11.37
C TYR A 211 -9.46 3.46 10.35
N ILE A 212 -9.02 4.56 9.72
CA ILE A 212 -9.87 5.36 8.83
C ILE A 212 -10.34 4.52 7.64
N ASN A 213 -9.40 4.03 6.83
CA ASN A 213 -9.73 3.26 5.62
C ASN A 213 -10.50 1.98 5.97
N THR A 214 -10.14 1.30 7.07
CA THR A 214 -10.81 0.06 7.47
C THR A 214 -12.22 0.32 7.98
N LEU A 215 -12.42 1.34 8.83
CA LEU A 215 -13.73 1.71 9.37
C LEU A 215 -14.71 2.06 8.26
N PHE A 216 -14.32 2.96 7.37
CA PHE A 216 -15.24 3.42 6.32
C PHE A 216 -15.45 2.37 5.23
N THR A 217 -14.42 1.60 4.86
CA THR A 217 -14.59 0.45 3.94
C THR A 217 -15.54 -0.60 4.55
N TYR A 218 -15.36 -0.94 5.84
CA TYR A 218 -16.22 -1.89 6.54
C TYR A 218 -17.68 -1.42 6.58
N MET A 219 -17.89 -0.15 6.94
CA MET A 219 -19.24 0.42 7.05
C MET A 219 -19.93 0.57 5.69
N ALA A 220 -19.18 0.85 4.62
CA ALA A 220 -19.74 1.06 3.29
C ALA A 220 -20.01 -0.24 2.53
N GLY A 221 -19.17 -1.27 2.72
CA GLY A 221 -19.14 -2.44 1.85
C GLY A 221 -19.52 -3.75 2.52
N VAL A 222 -19.57 -3.84 3.86
CA VAL A 222 -20.00 -5.05 4.55
C VAL A 222 -21.49 -4.98 4.85
N GLU A 223 -22.27 -5.89 4.24
CA GLU A 223 -23.73 -5.90 4.35
C GLU A 223 -24.21 -6.00 5.81
N LYS A 224 -23.64 -6.92 6.59
CA LYS A 224 -23.98 -7.14 8.00
C LYS A 224 -22.85 -6.66 8.91
N THR A 225 -22.78 -5.34 9.13
CA THR A 225 -21.79 -4.74 10.03
C THR A 225 -22.01 -5.15 11.47
N LYS A 226 -20.95 -5.62 12.16
CA LYS A 226 -21.01 -6.04 13.58
C LYS A 226 -20.55 -4.91 14.49
N TYR A 227 -21.37 -4.60 15.49
CA TYR A 227 -21.05 -3.61 16.52
C TYR A 227 -19.74 -3.92 17.25
N SER A 228 -19.53 -5.20 17.61
CA SER A 228 -18.32 -5.64 18.31
C SER A 228 -17.05 -5.36 17.53
N PHE A 229 -17.05 -5.55 16.21
CA PHE A 229 -15.91 -5.28 15.34
C PHE A 229 -15.56 -3.79 15.33
N VAL A 230 -16.54 -2.93 15.07
CA VAL A 230 -16.35 -1.46 15.05
C VAL A 230 -15.88 -0.94 16.41
N LYS A 231 -16.45 -1.47 17.51
CA LYS A 231 -16.05 -1.11 18.87
C LYS A 231 -14.62 -1.54 19.18
N ALA A 232 -14.24 -2.78 18.81
CA ALA A 232 -12.89 -3.31 19.04
C ALA A 232 -11.84 -2.49 18.28
N MET A 233 -12.10 -2.16 17.01
CA MET A 233 -11.22 -1.33 16.20
C MET A 233 -10.96 0.04 16.82
N GLY A 234 -12.01 0.76 17.22
CA GLY A 234 -11.88 2.07 17.87
C GLY A 234 -11.17 2.00 19.24
N LYS A 235 -11.43 0.93 20.01
CA LYS A 235 -10.74 0.68 21.28
C LYS A 235 -9.23 0.45 21.05
N GLU A 236 -8.88 -0.40 20.10
CA GLU A 236 -7.48 -0.71 19.79
C GLU A 236 -6.74 0.53 19.27
N MET A 237 -7.41 1.34 18.43
CA MET A 237 -6.83 2.62 17.97
C MET A 237 -6.44 3.51 19.16
N LYS A 238 -7.36 3.72 20.10
CA LYS A 238 -7.09 4.52 21.31
C LYS A 238 -6.07 3.90 22.26
N GLN A 239 -5.95 2.58 22.28
CA GLN A 239 -4.91 1.91 23.07
C GLN A 239 -3.52 2.04 22.44
N THR A 240 -3.45 2.02 21.10
CA THR A 240 -2.20 2.14 20.36
C THR A 240 -1.69 3.58 20.34
N PHE A 241 -2.58 4.53 20.07
CA PHE A 241 -2.30 5.96 20.01
C PHE A 241 -3.43 6.73 20.67
N PRO A 242 -3.34 7.00 21.99
CA PRO A 242 -4.41 7.66 22.75
C PRO A 242 -4.81 9.03 22.19
N ASP A 243 -3.83 9.78 21.69
CA ASP A 243 -3.98 11.15 21.21
C ASP A 243 -3.85 11.29 19.70
N PHE A 244 -4.15 10.23 18.92
CA PHE A 244 -3.99 10.22 17.45
C PHE A 244 -4.71 11.39 16.76
N GLU A 245 -5.79 11.89 17.37
CA GLU A 245 -6.54 13.03 16.85
C GLU A 245 -5.76 14.35 16.89
N THR A 246 -4.71 14.44 17.71
CA THR A 246 -3.82 15.62 17.78
C THR A 246 -2.63 15.55 16.82
N ASN A 247 -2.45 14.41 16.16
CA ASN A 247 -1.39 14.24 15.17
C ASN A 247 -1.51 15.29 14.06
N PRO A 248 -0.45 16.04 13.69
CA PRO A 248 -0.54 17.12 12.71
C PRO A 248 -1.02 16.63 11.34
N TYR A 249 -0.56 15.46 10.90
CA TYR A 249 -0.99 14.89 9.62
C TYR A 249 -2.44 14.42 9.65
N TYR A 250 -2.93 13.91 10.77
CA TYR A 250 -4.35 13.64 10.94
C TYR A 250 -5.19 14.93 10.83
N GLN A 251 -4.73 16.01 11.44
CA GLN A 251 -5.41 17.30 11.38
C GLN A 251 -5.39 17.92 9.98
N GLU A 252 -4.31 17.78 9.26
CA GLU A 252 -4.15 18.36 7.93
C GLU A 252 -4.82 17.52 6.83
N ARG A 253 -4.62 16.19 6.86
CA ARG A 253 -4.88 15.29 5.72
C ARG A 253 -6.20 14.52 5.83
N THR A 254 -6.82 14.43 7.00
CA THR A 254 -8.10 13.73 7.19
C THR A 254 -9.26 14.66 6.89
N HIS A 255 -10.24 14.20 6.11
CA HIS A 255 -11.42 14.99 5.76
C HIS A 255 -12.25 15.39 6.98
N THR A 256 -12.81 16.60 6.96
CA THR A 256 -13.61 17.13 8.08
C THR A 256 -14.79 16.22 8.45
N GLU A 257 -15.43 15.61 7.46
CA GLU A 257 -16.54 14.67 7.70
C GLU A 257 -16.06 13.39 8.39
N GLU A 258 -14.92 12.84 7.96
CA GLU A 258 -14.32 11.66 8.60
C GLU A 258 -13.94 11.95 10.05
N LYS A 259 -13.31 13.09 10.32
CA LYS A 259 -13.02 13.54 11.72
C LYS A 259 -14.26 13.58 12.58
N LYS A 260 -15.37 14.15 12.06
CA LYS A 260 -16.65 14.20 12.80
C LYS A 260 -17.19 12.81 13.09
N LEU A 261 -17.20 11.92 12.09
CA LEU A 261 -17.67 10.54 12.22
C LEU A 261 -16.81 9.73 13.18
N ILE A 262 -15.48 9.88 13.11
CA ILE A 262 -14.53 9.28 14.03
C ILE A 262 -14.77 9.78 15.46
N GLY A 263 -14.94 11.09 15.67
CA GLY A 263 -15.26 11.67 16.96
C GLY A 263 -16.56 11.13 17.57
N ILE A 264 -17.59 10.85 16.75
CA ILE A 264 -18.81 10.17 17.19
C ILE A 264 -18.50 8.72 17.56
N GLN A 265 -17.73 8.00 16.74
CA GLN A 265 -17.40 6.59 16.99
C GLN A 265 -16.60 6.41 18.28
N GLN A 266 -15.65 7.30 18.56
CA GLN A 266 -14.83 7.28 19.78
C GLN A 266 -15.67 7.54 21.05
N LYS A 267 -16.71 8.37 20.96
CA LYS A 267 -17.63 8.63 22.06
C LYS A 267 -18.67 7.52 22.21
N SER A 268 -19.24 7.05 21.10
CA SER A 268 -20.25 6.02 21.08
C SER A 268 -20.32 5.28 19.74
N THR A 269 -19.83 4.05 19.72
CA THR A 269 -19.93 3.18 18.54
C THR A 269 -21.38 2.98 18.09
N PHE A 270 -22.34 2.91 19.02
CA PHE A 270 -23.76 2.76 18.69
C PHE A 270 -24.30 3.97 17.92
N LEU A 271 -24.06 5.18 18.45
CA LEU A 271 -24.49 6.42 17.79
C LEU A 271 -23.81 6.60 16.43
N PHE A 272 -22.53 6.28 16.32
CA PHE A 272 -21.82 6.30 15.05
C PHE A 272 -22.49 5.39 14.02
N MET A 273 -22.73 4.12 14.34
CA MET A 273 -23.30 3.17 13.39
C MET A 273 -24.72 3.56 12.98
N LEU A 274 -25.52 4.07 13.90
CA LEU A 274 -26.87 4.56 13.61
C LEU A 274 -26.80 5.79 12.67
N TYR A 275 -26.02 6.79 13.05
CA TYR A 275 -25.86 8.03 12.28
C TYR A 275 -25.31 7.75 10.88
N TYR A 276 -24.29 6.88 10.78
CA TYR A 276 -23.70 6.50 9.48
C TYR A 276 -24.73 5.87 8.54
N LYS A 277 -25.54 4.93 9.04
CA LYS A 277 -26.61 4.29 8.25
C LYS A 277 -27.65 5.29 7.77
N LEU A 278 -28.11 6.19 8.65
CA LEU A 278 -29.08 7.25 8.29
C LEU A 278 -28.49 8.22 7.25
N LEU A 279 -27.25 8.64 7.42
CA LEU A 279 -26.56 9.51 6.49
C LEU A 279 -26.44 8.89 5.09
N TRP A 280 -26.08 7.61 5.01
CA TRP A 280 -25.98 6.91 3.73
C TRP A 280 -27.35 6.61 3.10
N ALA A 281 -28.37 6.29 3.89
CA ALA A 281 -29.73 6.16 3.40
C ALA A 281 -30.25 7.48 2.79
N TYR A 282 -30.03 8.60 3.48
CA TYR A 282 -30.34 9.94 2.98
C TYR A 282 -29.59 10.27 1.68
N ARG A 283 -28.29 10.02 1.61
CA ARG A 283 -27.47 10.26 0.40
C ARG A 283 -27.94 9.43 -0.79
N LYS A 284 -28.30 8.18 -0.55
CA LYS A 284 -28.83 7.29 -1.59
C LYS A 284 -30.17 7.79 -2.10
N TRP A 285 -31.04 8.20 -1.20
CA TRP A 285 -32.34 8.79 -1.54
C TRP A 285 -32.17 10.06 -2.38
N ARG A 286 -31.30 10.99 -1.97
CA ARG A 286 -31.04 12.26 -2.69
C ARG A 286 -30.43 12.06 -4.08
N LYS A 287 -29.69 10.95 -4.32
CA LYS A 287 -29.15 10.65 -5.66
C LYS A 287 -30.19 10.04 -6.59
N ALA A 288 -31.24 9.47 -6.03
CA ALA A 288 -32.31 8.83 -6.81
C ALA A 288 -33.45 9.81 -7.16
N HIS A 289 -33.48 11.00 -6.54
CA HIS A 289 -34.43 12.10 -6.74
C HIS A 289 -33.68 13.41 -7.03
#